data_4630485abcc07d45edbdd9364ec891d5
#
_entry.id   4630485abcc07d45edbdd9364ec891d5
#
_cell.length_a   1.000
_cell.length_b   1.000
_cell.length_c   1.000
_cell.angle_alpha   90.00
_cell.angle_beta   90.00
_cell.angle_gamma   90.00
#
_symmetry.space_group_name_H-M   'P 1'
#
loop_
_entity.id
_entity.type
_entity.pdbx_description
1 polymer ?
#
loop_
_entity_poly.entity_id
_entity_poly.type
_entity_poly.pdbx_seq_one_letter_code
_entity_poly.pdbx_strand_id
1 'polypeptide(L)'
;GKEVYFWGFIVAITIFTIGAGVSLYKGVHHILHPVSIENPSINYIVLACAFAFEGAAWYFAFTEFTKVKGKWGYFQAVQRGKDPSMFVVLFEDSAAMLGIIAAFMGIFLSQITGNYIYDGIASVVIGLILAGTAAWLAYEIKGLLIGESARPELVKSIKEIAASYPKIKHVNEVLTL
;
A
#
# COMPACT_ATOMS: atom_id res chain seq x y z
N GLY A 1 5.00 -20.75 4.60
CA GLY A 1 4.45 -20.97 3.30
C GLY A 1 3.71 -19.78 2.72
N LYS A 2 3.35 -19.88 1.47
CA LYS A 2 2.65 -18.83 0.69
C LYS A 2 1.28 -18.44 1.28
N GLU A 3 0.65 -19.35 2.02
CA GLU A 3 -0.66 -19.12 2.68
C GLU A 3 -0.66 -18.00 3.72
N VAL A 4 0.43 -17.85 4.48
CA VAL A 4 0.53 -16.80 5.51
C VAL A 4 0.49 -15.41 4.87
N TYR A 5 1.20 -15.23 3.76
CA TYR A 5 1.18 -13.96 3.01
C TYR A 5 -0.19 -13.67 2.43
N PHE A 6 -0.85 -14.68 1.87
CA PHE A 6 -2.21 -14.54 1.35
C PHE A 6 -3.19 -14.05 2.41
N TRP A 7 -3.21 -14.69 3.57
CA TRP A 7 -4.09 -14.28 4.67
C TRP A 7 -3.75 -12.89 5.21
N GLY A 8 -2.46 -12.54 5.29
CA GLY A 8 -2.02 -11.20 5.65
C GLY A 8 -2.58 -10.13 4.71
N PHE A 9 -2.52 -10.36 3.40
CA PHE A 9 -3.09 -9.46 2.40
C PHE A 9 -4.61 -9.33 2.50
N ILE A 10 -5.34 -10.45 2.70
CA ILE A 10 -6.81 -10.41 2.87
C ILE A 10 -7.19 -9.55 4.08
N VAL A 11 -6.48 -9.72 5.20
CA VAL A 11 -6.69 -8.91 6.39
C VAL A 11 -6.42 -7.43 6.11
N ALA A 12 -5.30 -7.10 5.47
CA ALA A 12 -4.93 -5.73 5.11
C ALA A 12 -6.01 -5.09 4.22
N ILE A 13 -6.40 -5.73 3.11
CA ILE A 13 -7.45 -5.22 2.22
C ILE A 13 -8.76 -4.98 2.99
N THR A 14 -9.13 -5.90 3.87
CA THR A 14 -10.36 -5.80 4.66
C THR A 14 -10.31 -4.58 5.56
N ILE A 15 -9.20 -4.38 6.29
CA ILE A 15 -9.00 -3.23 7.18
C ILE A 15 -9.05 -1.93 6.39
N PHE A 16 -8.32 -1.84 5.27
CA PHE A 16 -8.28 -0.62 4.45
C PHE A 16 -9.64 -0.33 3.81
N THR A 17 -10.37 -1.35 3.35
CA THR A 17 -11.70 -1.17 2.75
C THR A 17 -12.72 -0.68 3.77
N ILE A 18 -12.75 -1.28 4.96
CA ILE A 18 -13.64 -0.85 6.05
C ILE A 18 -13.25 0.55 6.51
N GLY A 19 -11.94 0.80 6.71
CA GLY A 19 -11.43 2.11 7.09
C GLY A 19 -11.78 3.19 6.06
N ALA A 20 -11.65 2.91 4.78
CA ALA A 20 -12.05 3.81 3.69
C ALA A 20 -13.55 4.12 3.75
N GLY A 21 -14.39 3.10 3.89
CA GLY A 21 -15.85 3.28 3.97
C GLY A 21 -16.26 4.15 5.16
N VAL A 22 -15.71 3.87 6.34
CA VAL A 22 -15.98 4.65 7.56
C VAL A 22 -15.49 6.09 7.42
N SER A 23 -14.25 6.29 6.91
CA SER A 23 -13.68 7.64 6.72
C SER A 23 -14.47 8.46 5.70
N LEU A 24 -14.85 7.87 4.57
CA LEU A 24 -15.66 8.54 3.56
C LEU A 24 -17.04 8.92 4.11
N TYR A 25 -17.70 7.98 4.78
CA TYR A 25 -19.02 8.23 5.38
C TYR A 25 -18.95 9.37 6.40
N LYS A 26 -18.02 9.28 7.36
CA LYS A 26 -17.83 10.32 8.37
C LYS A 26 -17.42 11.65 7.75
N GLY A 27 -16.51 11.64 6.78
CA GLY A 27 -16.06 12.84 6.10
C GLY A 27 -17.20 13.58 5.41
N VAL A 28 -18.00 12.88 4.63
CA VAL A 28 -19.19 13.46 3.98
C VAL A 28 -20.19 13.97 5.02
N HIS A 29 -20.44 13.19 6.07
CA HIS A 29 -21.35 13.60 7.15
C HIS A 29 -20.85 14.87 7.86
N HIS A 30 -19.55 14.99 8.18
CA HIS A 30 -18.97 16.17 8.82
C HIS A 30 -18.92 17.40 7.88
N ILE A 31 -18.84 17.21 6.56
CA ILE A 31 -18.97 18.31 5.60
C ILE A 31 -20.40 18.85 5.59
N LEU A 32 -21.40 17.96 5.62
CA LEU A 32 -22.82 18.35 5.59
C LEU A 32 -23.32 18.87 6.95
N HIS A 33 -22.78 18.32 8.03
CA HIS A 33 -23.14 18.65 9.41
C HIS A 33 -21.85 18.87 10.22
N PRO A 34 -21.19 20.03 10.10
CA PRO A 34 -19.95 20.30 10.82
C PRO A 34 -20.13 20.23 12.33
N VAL A 35 -19.30 19.39 12.98
CA VAL A 35 -19.33 19.21 14.43
C VAL A 35 -18.03 19.76 15.01
N SER A 36 -18.15 20.49 16.13
CA SER A 36 -16.97 21.02 16.81
C SER A 36 -16.10 19.91 17.40
N ILE A 37 -14.79 20.10 17.32
CA ILE A 37 -13.82 19.17 17.92
C ILE A 37 -13.75 19.46 19.42
N GLU A 38 -14.26 18.54 20.27
CA GLU A 38 -14.37 18.76 21.71
C GLU A 38 -13.01 18.88 22.40
N ASN A 39 -12.03 18.05 22.02
CA ASN A 39 -10.72 18.01 22.67
C ASN A 39 -9.57 17.92 21.64
N PRO A 40 -9.21 19.02 20.98
CA PRO A 40 -8.15 19.01 19.95
C PRO A 40 -6.79 18.54 20.48
N SER A 41 -6.48 18.82 21.74
CA SER A 41 -5.21 18.42 22.36
C SER A 41 -5.04 16.91 22.42
N ILE A 42 -6.12 16.17 22.74
CA ILE A 42 -6.09 14.69 22.75
C ILE A 42 -5.82 14.17 21.35
N ASN A 43 -6.50 14.75 20.35
CA ASN A 43 -6.30 14.35 18.95
C ASN A 43 -4.85 14.56 18.50
N TYR A 44 -4.23 15.68 18.85
CA TYR A 44 -2.81 15.92 18.54
C TYR A 44 -1.87 14.93 19.22
N ILE A 45 -2.13 14.58 20.48
CA ILE A 45 -1.32 13.57 21.19
C ILE A 45 -1.44 12.21 20.49
N VAL A 46 -2.66 11.80 20.16
CA VAL A 46 -2.91 10.52 19.46
C VAL A 46 -2.23 10.52 18.10
N LEU A 47 -2.37 11.60 17.33
CA LEU A 47 -1.72 11.71 16.00
C LEU A 47 -0.19 11.73 16.13
N ALA A 48 0.38 12.39 17.14
CA ALA A 48 1.82 12.38 17.37
C ALA A 48 2.34 10.99 17.72
N CYS A 49 1.64 10.27 18.59
CA CYS A 49 1.98 8.86 18.90
C CYS A 49 1.86 7.97 17.66
N ALA A 50 0.76 8.08 16.92
CA ALA A 50 0.55 7.32 15.69
C ALA A 50 1.66 7.61 14.67
N PHE A 51 2.00 8.89 14.47
CA PHE A 51 3.08 9.29 13.56
C PHE A 51 4.44 8.74 13.99
N ALA A 52 4.72 8.67 15.29
CA ALA A 52 5.96 8.11 15.81
C ALA A 52 6.05 6.59 15.55
N PHE A 53 4.96 5.85 15.79
CA PHE A 53 4.92 4.42 15.56
C PHE A 53 4.98 4.08 14.06
N GLU A 54 4.13 4.69 13.25
CA GLU A 54 4.12 4.49 11.80
C GLU A 54 5.42 4.95 11.15
N GLY A 55 5.96 6.10 11.60
CA GLY A 55 7.25 6.60 11.13
C GLY A 55 8.41 5.66 11.45
N ALA A 56 8.40 5.03 12.62
CA ALA A 56 9.39 4.02 12.96
C ALA A 56 9.26 2.76 12.07
N ALA A 57 8.04 2.24 11.89
CA ALA A 57 7.77 1.11 11.02
C ALA A 57 8.20 1.41 9.58
N TRP A 58 7.79 2.55 9.04
CA TRP A 58 8.19 3.03 7.72
C TRP A 58 9.71 3.14 7.57
N TYR A 59 10.40 3.68 8.58
CA TYR A 59 11.86 3.82 8.56
C TYR A 59 12.55 2.46 8.48
N PHE A 60 12.09 1.48 9.25
CA PHE A 60 12.62 0.11 9.19
C PHE A 60 12.34 -0.53 7.82
N ALA A 61 11.12 -0.45 7.32
CA ALA A 61 10.75 -0.97 6.01
C ALA A 61 11.58 -0.32 4.89
N PHE A 62 11.73 1.00 4.91
CA PHE A 62 12.54 1.74 3.95
C PHE A 62 14.03 1.39 4.00
N THR A 63 14.57 1.18 5.21
CA THR A 63 15.96 0.80 5.39
C THR A 63 16.23 -0.60 4.84
N GLU A 64 15.35 -1.55 5.11
CA GLU A 64 15.46 -2.90 4.54
C GLU A 64 15.32 -2.87 3.02
N PHE A 65 14.36 -2.11 2.51
CA PHE A 65 14.19 -1.92 1.08
C PHE A 65 15.44 -1.36 0.39
N THR A 66 16.09 -0.36 0.99
CA THR A 66 17.31 0.23 0.41
C THR A 66 18.49 -0.74 0.39
N LYS A 67 18.58 -1.67 1.33
CA LYS A 67 19.58 -2.74 1.32
C LYS A 67 19.35 -3.72 0.15
N VAL A 68 18.10 -4.10 -0.08
CA VAL A 68 17.72 -5.06 -1.14
C VAL A 68 17.78 -4.43 -2.53
N LYS A 69 17.46 -3.15 -2.63
CA LYS A 69 17.48 -2.37 -3.89
C LYS A 69 18.85 -2.39 -4.56
N GLY A 70 19.94 -2.34 -3.79
CA GLY A 70 21.30 -2.28 -4.30
C GLY A 70 21.51 -1.09 -5.26
N LYS A 71 22.00 -1.37 -6.49
CA LYS A 71 22.27 -0.34 -7.52
C LYS A 71 21.06 0.00 -8.41
N TRP A 72 19.91 -0.64 -8.21
CA TRP A 72 18.71 -0.40 -9.02
C TRP A 72 17.99 0.88 -8.60
N GLY A 73 17.31 1.52 -9.56
CA GLY A 73 16.40 2.62 -9.25
C GLY A 73 15.21 2.12 -8.44
N TYR A 74 14.56 2.99 -7.66
CA TYR A 74 13.43 2.63 -6.80
C TYR A 74 12.32 1.90 -7.57
N PHE A 75 11.94 2.42 -8.74
CA PHE A 75 10.90 1.83 -9.59
C PHE A 75 11.31 0.46 -10.17
N GLN A 76 12.57 0.32 -10.58
CA GLN A 76 13.11 -0.96 -11.07
C GLN A 76 13.23 -2.00 -9.96
N ALA A 77 13.54 -1.56 -8.73
CA ALA A 77 13.61 -2.46 -7.58
C ALA A 77 12.23 -3.00 -7.20
N VAL A 78 11.16 -2.18 -7.31
CA VAL A 78 9.77 -2.62 -7.15
C VAL A 78 9.41 -3.69 -8.18
N GLN A 79 9.69 -3.45 -9.46
CA GLN A 79 9.37 -4.39 -10.54
C GLN A 79 10.22 -5.67 -10.56
N ARG A 80 11.46 -5.62 -10.03
CA ARG A 80 12.42 -6.73 -10.05
C ARG A 80 12.62 -7.39 -8.69
N GLY A 81 12.04 -6.83 -7.62
CA GLY A 81 12.16 -7.35 -6.26
C GLY A 81 11.62 -8.78 -6.14
N LYS A 82 12.39 -9.62 -5.45
CA LYS A 82 12.00 -11.04 -5.21
C LYS A 82 10.97 -11.20 -4.10
N ASP A 83 10.72 -10.14 -3.30
CA ASP A 83 9.82 -10.16 -2.15
C ASP A 83 8.75 -9.08 -2.28
N PRO A 84 7.57 -9.42 -2.82
CA PRO A 84 6.46 -8.47 -2.94
C PRO A 84 5.96 -7.95 -1.58
N SER A 85 6.10 -8.73 -0.52
CA SER A 85 5.64 -8.36 0.82
C SER A 85 6.31 -7.11 1.39
N MET A 86 7.60 -6.89 1.10
CA MET A 86 8.34 -5.71 1.57
C MET A 86 7.82 -4.41 0.96
N PHE A 87 7.43 -4.46 -0.31
CA PHE A 87 6.86 -3.29 -0.99
C PHE A 87 5.47 -2.97 -0.47
N VAL A 88 4.69 -4.02 -0.19
CA VAL A 88 3.35 -3.87 0.36
C VAL A 88 3.40 -3.16 1.70
N VAL A 89 4.25 -3.61 2.62
CA VAL A 89 4.43 -2.97 3.93
C VAL A 89 4.86 -1.51 3.78
N LEU A 90 5.86 -1.23 2.92
CA LEU A 90 6.31 0.14 2.69
C LEU A 90 5.21 1.06 2.13
N PHE A 91 4.38 0.53 1.23
CA PHE A 91 3.25 1.26 0.65
C PHE A 91 2.14 1.49 1.69
N GLU A 92 1.85 0.47 2.49
CA GLU A 92 0.86 0.49 3.56
C GLU A 92 1.23 1.54 4.62
N ASP A 93 2.46 1.50 5.14
CA ASP A 93 2.97 2.47 6.10
C ASP A 93 3.01 3.90 5.51
N SER A 94 3.36 4.03 4.23
CA SER A 94 3.33 5.34 3.55
C SER A 94 1.91 5.89 3.46
N ALA A 95 0.91 5.06 3.15
CA ALA A 95 -0.48 5.47 3.12
C ALA A 95 -0.99 5.85 4.51
N ALA A 96 -0.60 5.11 5.55
CA ALA A 96 -0.92 5.43 6.94
C ALA A 96 -0.33 6.78 7.36
N MET A 97 0.94 7.04 7.06
CA MET A 97 1.58 8.33 7.34
C MET A 97 0.90 9.49 6.62
N LEU A 98 0.54 9.33 5.34
CA LEU A 98 -0.22 10.34 4.59
C LEU A 98 -1.59 10.60 5.22
N GLY A 99 -2.26 9.56 5.69
CA GLY A 99 -3.52 9.66 6.42
C GLY A 99 -3.38 10.46 7.72
N ILE A 100 -2.33 10.21 8.50
CA ILE A 100 -2.04 10.95 9.73
C ILE A 100 -1.75 12.44 9.44
N ILE A 101 -0.98 12.73 8.39
CA ILE A 101 -0.70 14.11 7.97
C ILE A 101 -2.00 14.79 7.53
N ALA A 102 -2.86 14.14 6.77
CA ALA A 102 -4.15 14.68 6.36
C ALA A 102 -5.05 14.96 7.58
N ALA A 103 -5.11 14.06 8.56
CA ALA A 103 -5.85 14.26 9.80
C ALA A 103 -5.32 15.47 10.59
N PHE A 104 -3.99 15.58 10.74
CA PHE A 104 -3.36 16.72 11.39
C PHE A 104 -3.75 18.03 10.71
N MET A 105 -3.63 18.09 9.37
CA MET A 105 -3.98 19.29 8.60
C MET A 105 -5.47 19.64 8.74
N GLY A 106 -6.35 18.64 8.73
CA GLY A 106 -7.79 18.86 8.93
C GLY A 106 -8.11 19.51 10.27
N ILE A 107 -7.57 18.96 11.37
CA ILE A 107 -7.76 19.50 12.71
C ILE A 107 -7.14 20.89 12.82
N PHE A 108 -5.92 21.08 12.33
CA PHE A 108 -5.20 22.34 12.39
C PHE A 108 -5.93 23.45 11.63
N LEU A 109 -6.36 23.19 10.39
CA LEU A 109 -7.13 24.15 9.59
C LEU A 109 -8.50 24.45 10.23
N SER A 110 -9.17 23.44 10.77
CA SER A 110 -10.43 23.64 11.49
C SER A 110 -10.29 24.59 12.68
N GLN A 111 -9.20 24.47 13.43
CA GLN A 111 -8.94 25.35 14.58
C GLN A 111 -8.61 26.79 14.18
N ILE A 112 -7.73 26.98 13.19
CA ILE A 112 -7.31 28.33 12.78
C ILE A 112 -8.46 29.09 12.12
N THR A 113 -9.26 28.40 11.28
CA THR A 113 -10.33 29.04 10.53
C THR A 113 -11.65 29.10 11.29
N GLY A 114 -11.79 28.35 12.38
CA GLY A 114 -13.07 28.14 13.07
C GLY A 114 -14.11 27.37 12.25
N ASN A 115 -13.68 26.79 11.13
CA ASN A 115 -14.58 26.06 10.21
C ASN A 115 -14.27 24.57 10.24
N TYR A 116 -15.16 23.79 10.84
CA TYR A 116 -15.01 22.34 11.02
C TYR A 116 -15.20 21.50 9.75
N ILE A 117 -15.56 22.13 8.62
CA ILE A 117 -15.63 21.48 7.32
C ILE A 117 -14.26 20.89 6.92
N TYR A 118 -13.15 21.51 7.32
CA TYR A 118 -11.80 21.03 7.01
C TYR A 118 -11.50 19.66 7.60
N ASP A 119 -12.04 19.33 8.77
CA ASP A 119 -11.93 17.99 9.35
C ASP A 119 -12.70 16.95 8.52
N GLY A 120 -13.89 17.33 8.05
CA GLY A 120 -14.66 16.50 7.11
C GLY A 120 -13.92 16.25 5.80
N ILE A 121 -13.31 17.30 5.21
CA ILE A 121 -12.51 17.18 3.99
C ILE A 121 -11.30 16.26 4.22
N ALA A 122 -10.59 16.43 5.33
CA ALA A 122 -9.47 15.57 5.69
C ALA A 122 -9.90 14.10 5.81
N SER A 123 -11.06 13.84 6.44
CA SER A 123 -11.62 12.49 6.53
C SER A 123 -11.95 11.89 5.16
N VAL A 124 -12.46 12.67 4.22
CA VAL A 124 -12.68 12.22 2.82
C VAL A 124 -11.34 11.90 2.16
N VAL A 125 -10.32 12.76 2.30
CA VAL A 125 -8.98 12.52 1.76
C VAL A 125 -8.38 11.23 2.31
N ILE A 126 -8.48 11.01 3.62
CA ILE A 126 -8.04 9.77 4.27
C ILE A 126 -8.78 8.56 3.66
N GLY A 127 -10.09 8.65 3.52
CA GLY A 127 -10.90 7.59 2.92
C GLY A 127 -10.47 7.26 1.49
N LEU A 128 -10.12 8.26 0.68
CA LEU A 128 -9.60 8.07 -0.68
C LEU A 128 -8.21 7.43 -0.69
N ILE A 129 -7.32 7.82 0.22
CA ILE A 129 -6.00 7.20 0.39
C ILE A 129 -6.17 5.71 0.72
N LEU A 130 -7.00 5.38 1.71
CA LEU A 130 -7.25 4.01 2.13
C LEU A 130 -7.91 3.18 1.02
N ALA A 131 -8.89 3.74 0.30
CA ALA A 131 -9.52 3.07 -0.84
C ALA A 131 -8.53 2.78 -1.96
N GLY A 132 -7.67 3.74 -2.29
CA GLY A 132 -6.60 3.57 -3.28
C GLY A 132 -5.61 2.49 -2.87
N THR A 133 -5.22 2.46 -1.59
CA THR A 133 -4.34 1.43 -1.04
C THR A 133 -4.99 0.04 -1.11
N ALA A 134 -6.27 -0.08 -0.71
CA ALA A 134 -7.02 -1.33 -0.81
C ALA A 134 -7.12 -1.83 -2.25
N ALA A 135 -7.42 -0.95 -3.20
CA ALA A 135 -7.50 -1.30 -4.62
C ALA A 135 -6.15 -1.77 -5.17
N TRP A 136 -5.06 -1.10 -4.79
CA TRP A 136 -3.73 -1.49 -5.19
C TRP A 136 -3.31 -2.85 -4.58
N LEU A 137 -3.57 -3.07 -3.29
CA LEU A 137 -3.33 -4.36 -2.63
C LEU A 137 -4.12 -5.49 -3.30
N ALA A 138 -5.40 -5.24 -3.65
CA ALA A 138 -6.22 -6.23 -4.36
C ALA A 138 -5.64 -6.58 -5.74
N TYR A 139 -5.10 -5.59 -6.45
CA TYR A 139 -4.42 -5.81 -7.73
C TYR A 139 -3.16 -6.67 -7.58
N GLU A 140 -2.34 -6.40 -6.57
CA GLU A 140 -1.10 -7.13 -6.28
C GLU A 140 -1.38 -8.60 -5.92
N ILE A 141 -2.39 -8.85 -5.07
CA ILE A 141 -2.80 -10.21 -4.72
C ILE A 141 -3.27 -10.99 -5.95
N LYS A 142 -3.96 -10.35 -6.88
CA LYS A 142 -4.38 -11.02 -8.12
C LYS A 142 -3.18 -11.63 -8.86
N GLY A 143 -2.07 -10.91 -8.98
CA GLY A 143 -0.83 -11.41 -9.56
C GLY A 143 -0.30 -12.65 -8.84
N LEU A 144 -0.32 -12.61 -7.49
CA LEU A 144 0.15 -13.73 -6.66
C LEU A 144 -0.75 -14.98 -6.75
N LEU A 145 -2.06 -14.81 -6.97
CA LEU A 145 -3.04 -15.92 -7.03
C LEU A 145 -3.10 -16.59 -8.39
N ILE A 146 -3.00 -15.80 -9.47
CA ILE A 146 -3.12 -16.33 -10.85
C ILE A 146 -1.78 -16.95 -11.29
N GLY A 147 -0.68 -16.64 -10.56
CA GLY A 147 0.67 -16.98 -10.97
C GLY A 147 1.17 -15.96 -12.00
N GLU A 148 2.20 -15.21 -11.68
CA GLU A 148 2.92 -14.46 -12.70
C GLU A 148 3.70 -15.45 -13.55
N SER A 149 3.46 -15.44 -14.85
CA SER A 149 4.32 -16.16 -15.80
C SER A 149 5.77 -15.72 -15.63
N ALA A 150 6.71 -16.65 -15.73
CA ALA A 150 8.13 -16.33 -15.62
C ALA A 150 8.50 -15.19 -16.57
N ARG A 151 9.48 -14.40 -16.18
CA ARG A 151 9.95 -13.25 -16.97
C ARG A 151 10.21 -13.69 -18.42
N PRO A 152 9.86 -12.85 -19.42
CA PRO A 152 10.07 -13.16 -20.84
C PRO A 152 11.51 -13.58 -21.15
N GLU A 153 12.49 -12.99 -20.44
CA GLU A 153 13.93 -13.30 -20.56
C GLU A 153 14.22 -14.75 -20.13
N LEU A 154 13.57 -15.20 -19.03
CA LEU A 154 13.73 -16.56 -18.52
C LEU A 154 13.06 -17.58 -19.44
N VAL A 155 11.88 -17.26 -19.93
CA VAL A 155 11.18 -18.09 -20.94
C VAL A 155 11.98 -18.22 -22.21
N LYS A 156 12.62 -17.13 -22.66
CA LYS A 156 13.51 -17.12 -23.82
C LYS A 156 14.75 -17.99 -23.57
N SER A 157 15.42 -17.84 -22.43
CA SER A 157 16.58 -18.68 -22.07
C SER A 157 16.21 -20.15 -21.99
N ILE A 158 15.05 -20.49 -21.42
CA ILE A 158 14.56 -21.88 -21.38
C ILE A 158 14.33 -22.42 -22.80
N LYS A 159 13.73 -21.62 -23.68
CA LYS A 159 13.53 -22.00 -25.09
C LYS A 159 14.86 -22.23 -25.82
N GLU A 160 15.83 -21.34 -25.61
CA GLU A 160 17.17 -21.45 -26.23
C GLU A 160 17.91 -22.68 -25.72
N ILE A 161 17.87 -22.98 -24.42
CA ILE A 161 18.46 -24.18 -23.83
C ILE A 161 17.78 -25.43 -24.41
N ALA A 162 16.45 -25.47 -24.43
CA ALA A 162 15.70 -26.60 -24.97
C ALA A 162 16.02 -26.81 -26.45
N ALA A 163 16.09 -25.75 -27.26
CA ALA A 163 16.42 -25.80 -28.68
C ALA A 163 17.87 -26.24 -28.97
N SER A 164 18.78 -26.08 -28.01
CA SER A 164 20.18 -26.50 -28.15
C SER A 164 20.36 -28.02 -28.06
N TYR A 165 19.36 -28.78 -27.60
CA TYR A 165 19.44 -30.24 -27.50
C TYR A 165 19.12 -30.91 -28.84
N PRO A 166 20.02 -31.74 -29.41
CA PRO A 166 19.88 -32.30 -30.76
C PRO A 166 18.63 -33.19 -30.96
N LYS A 167 18.04 -33.68 -29.88
CA LYS A 167 16.85 -34.55 -29.93
C LYS A 167 15.53 -33.76 -29.90
N ILE A 168 15.56 -32.44 -29.65
CA ILE A 168 14.39 -31.58 -29.59
C ILE A 168 14.25 -30.90 -30.95
N LYS A 169 13.24 -31.23 -31.70
CA LYS A 169 12.99 -30.67 -33.04
C LYS A 169 12.29 -29.33 -33.01
N HIS A 170 11.45 -29.08 -31.95
CA HIS A 170 10.68 -27.87 -31.82
C HIS A 170 10.22 -27.65 -30.37
N VAL A 171 10.24 -26.40 -29.90
CA VAL A 171 9.71 -26.00 -28.60
C VAL A 171 8.48 -25.13 -28.84
N ASN A 172 7.30 -25.69 -28.62
CA ASN A 172 6.04 -25.01 -28.90
C ASN A 172 5.78 -23.88 -27.88
N GLU A 173 5.74 -24.23 -26.60
CA GLU A 173 5.37 -23.32 -25.55
C GLU A 173 6.09 -23.68 -24.24
N VAL A 174 6.47 -22.68 -23.47
CA VAL A 174 7.00 -22.84 -22.12
C VAL A 174 5.95 -22.28 -21.18
N LEU A 175 5.20 -23.15 -20.53
CA LEU A 175 4.24 -22.79 -19.50
C LEU A 175 4.97 -22.63 -18.16
N THR A 176 4.82 -21.47 -17.55
CA THR A 176 5.39 -21.15 -16.25
C THR A 176 4.27 -20.67 -15.32
N LEU A 177 4.25 -21.20 -14.13
CA LEU A 177 3.32 -20.85 -13.05
C LEU A 177 4.08 -20.19 -11.89
#